data_d847af67cb1215fdc5b29789df96cd0a
#
_entry.id   d847af67cb1215fdc5b29789df96cd0a
#
_cell.length_a   1.000
_cell.length_b   1.000
_cell.length_c   1.000
_cell.angle_alpha   90.00
_cell.angle_beta   90.00
_cell.angle_gamma   90.00
#
_symmetry.space_group_name_H-M   'P 1'
#
loop_
_entity.id
_entity.type
_entity.pdbx_description
1 polymer ?
#
loop_
_entity_poly.entity_id
_entity_poly.type
_entity_poly.pdbx_seq_one_letter_code
_entity_poly.pdbx_strand_id
1 'polypeptide(L)'
;PVPLKLLAANVPGVKAVLSTLGPGGDTIELPPAAPDLHMHASSPCTELSPAKYNASQSDVATGLGMLEWALNLFLERGDHSWSIENVSTPTTRKVFAEYKRRFPREVDFATLDAADFGAPQTRVRLIAAPPSLIKLLQQMPSARRVSVREAFEAAGLEVAAEAFKNQTRNRDGSPCMRSVEEQSFTVCASHALTWCSRDGKTVRVMNSKESAALMNFSPTWRLPTGSRTGQRAVGNALCVAMSKAIMQAAIAIYKDEPVALYIPATLTPMPPAPLALPVHAHIMSPTPPLSVRADQEAVLKSIETLIKGYRHEPLSGIAP
;
A
#
# COMPACT_ATOMS: atom_id res chain seq x y z
N PRO A 1 -2.57 17.01 9.99
CA PRO A 1 -3.19 16.59 8.74
C PRO A 1 -4.30 15.57 8.97
N VAL A 2 -5.24 15.49 8.01
CA VAL A 2 -6.43 14.62 8.10
C VAL A 2 -6.08 13.16 8.36
N PRO A 3 -5.12 12.52 7.67
CA PRO A 3 -4.80 11.11 7.88
C PRO A 3 -4.41 10.77 9.33
N LEU A 4 -3.60 11.59 9.97
CA LEU A 4 -3.18 11.36 11.37
C LEU A 4 -4.34 11.51 12.35
N LYS A 5 -5.23 12.49 12.14
CA LYS A 5 -6.44 12.64 12.95
C LYS A 5 -7.38 11.44 12.79
N LEU A 6 -7.50 10.90 11.57
CA LEU A 6 -8.27 9.70 11.29
C LEU A 6 -7.67 8.47 11.96
N LEU A 7 -6.37 8.30 11.90
CA LEU A 7 -5.68 7.19 12.55
C LEU A 7 -5.95 7.23 14.06
N ALA A 8 -5.71 8.36 14.72
CA ALA A 8 -5.96 8.54 16.14
C ALA A 8 -7.44 8.33 16.54
N ALA A 9 -8.38 8.70 15.66
CA ALA A 9 -9.82 8.52 15.91
C ALA A 9 -10.31 7.07 15.77
N ASN A 10 -9.59 6.24 15.02
CA ASN A 10 -10.00 4.87 14.72
C ASN A 10 -9.15 3.80 15.42
N VAL A 11 -7.94 4.13 15.86
CA VAL A 11 -7.02 3.20 16.50
C VAL A 11 -6.67 3.71 17.89
N PRO A 12 -7.35 3.23 18.94
CA PRO A 12 -7.04 3.62 20.32
C PRO A 12 -5.59 3.30 20.70
N GLY A 13 -4.95 4.22 21.41
CA GLY A 13 -3.57 4.03 21.87
C GLY A 13 -2.49 4.30 20.84
N VAL A 14 -2.84 4.59 19.58
CA VAL A 14 -1.85 4.94 18.57
C VAL A 14 -1.20 6.29 18.88
N LYS A 15 0.14 6.35 18.85
CA LYS A 15 0.89 7.61 18.89
C LYS A 15 1.05 8.13 17.46
N ALA A 16 0.26 9.14 17.11
CA ALA A 16 0.32 9.78 15.79
C ALA A 16 1.28 10.99 15.84
N VAL A 17 2.37 10.93 15.08
CA VAL A 17 3.38 12.00 15.00
C VAL A 17 3.36 12.61 13.62
N LEU A 18 3.29 13.95 13.52
CA LEU A 18 3.45 14.68 12.27
C LEU A 18 4.91 15.08 12.12
N SER A 19 5.53 14.58 11.05
CA SER A 19 6.91 14.90 10.70
C SER A 19 7.07 14.88 9.19
N THR A 20 8.02 15.64 8.67
CA THR A 20 8.43 15.59 7.27
C THR A 20 9.51 14.55 7.13
N LEU A 21 9.17 13.38 6.57
CA LEU A 21 10.09 12.27 6.38
C LEU A 21 10.70 12.32 4.97
N GLY A 22 11.95 11.89 4.86
CA GLY A 22 12.65 11.79 3.58
C GLY A 22 14.01 12.48 3.58
N PRO A 23 14.68 12.55 2.41
CA PRO A 23 15.93 13.26 2.26
C PRO A 23 15.80 14.74 2.70
N GLY A 24 16.61 15.15 3.67
CA GLY A 24 16.56 16.51 4.23
C GLY A 24 15.33 16.82 5.10
N GLY A 25 14.54 15.81 5.45
CA GLY A 25 13.39 15.94 6.33
C GLY A 25 13.77 16.00 7.81
N ASP A 26 12.73 15.94 8.67
CA ASP A 26 12.90 16.01 10.12
C ASP A 26 13.63 14.77 10.65
N THR A 27 14.44 14.96 11.67
CA THR A 27 14.93 13.84 12.48
C THR A 27 13.82 13.38 13.41
N ILE A 28 13.42 12.10 13.28
CA ILE A 28 12.42 11.49 14.15
C ILE A 28 13.08 10.46 15.06
N GLU A 29 12.66 10.44 16.31
CA GLU A 29 13.00 9.38 17.22
C GLU A 29 12.12 8.16 16.91
N LEU A 30 12.72 7.14 16.33
CA LEU A 30 12.09 5.84 16.11
C LEU A 30 12.37 4.92 17.31
N PRO A 31 11.47 3.99 17.64
CA PRO A 31 11.76 3.00 18.67
C PRO A 31 13.02 2.21 18.26
N PRO A 32 13.85 1.77 19.22
CA PRO A 32 15.00 0.93 18.92
C PRO A 32 14.55 -0.35 18.19
N ALA A 33 15.44 -0.89 17.35
CA ALA A 33 15.18 -2.17 16.69
C ALA A 33 14.96 -3.26 17.75
N ALA A 34 13.90 -4.04 17.63
CA ALA A 34 13.54 -5.11 18.55
C ALA A 34 12.94 -6.29 17.75
N PRO A 35 13.11 -7.54 18.25
CA PRO A 35 12.61 -8.72 17.55
C PRO A 35 11.09 -8.70 17.30
N ASP A 36 10.32 -8.12 18.21
CA ASP A 36 8.85 -7.99 18.17
C ASP A 36 8.36 -6.72 17.47
N LEU A 37 9.29 -5.91 16.94
CA LEU A 37 8.96 -4.70 16.19
C LEU A 37 8.86 -5.00 14.69
N HIS A 38 7.72 -4.65 14.09
CA HIS A 38 7.59 -4.57 12.64
C HIS A 38 7.48 -3.12 12.19
N MET A 39 8.38 -2.71 11.31
CA MET A 39 8.36 -1.39 10.70
C MET A 39 7.71 -1.45 9.32
N HIS A 40 6.78 -0.55 9.04
CA HIS A 40 6.14 -0.46 7.72
C HIS A 40 6.26 0.94 7.14
N ALA A 41 6.59 1.04 5.86
CA ALA A 41 6.57 2.27 5.11
C ALA A 41 5.74 2.14 3.82
N SER A 42 4.89 3.14 3.56
CA SER A 42 4.26 3.35 2.26
C SER A 42 4.72 4.72 1.76
N SER A 43 5.82 4.75 1.02
CA SER A 43 6.35 6.00 0.47
C SER A 43 5.40 6.59 -0.56
N PRO A 44 5.37 7.92 -0.74
CA PRO A 44 4.50 8.57 -1.71
C PRO A 44 4.62 7.93 -3.09
N CYS A 45 3.50 7.45 -3.63
CA CYS A 45 3.45 6.75 -4.91
C CYS A 45 2.83 7.58 -6.04
N THR A 46 2.34 8.79 -5.74
CA THR A 46 1.61 9.63 -6.70
C THR A 46 2.45 9.89 -7.95
N GLU A 47 3.72 10.21 -7.76
CA GLU A 47 4.67 10.55 -8.81
C GLU A 47 5.16 9.32 -9.58
N LEU A 48 5.04 8.14 -8.99
CA LEU A 48 5.44 6.86 -9.57
C LEU A 48 4.26 6.09 -10.19
N SER A 49 3.03 6.58 -9.96
CA SER A 49 1.80 5.90 -10.40
C SER A 49 1.49 6.19 -11.86
N PRO A 50 1.08 5.17 -12.66
CA PRO A 50 0.56 5.37 -14.01
C PRO A 50 -0.68 6.28 -14.07
N ALA A 51 -1.37 6.47 -12.94
CA ALA A 51 -2.52 7.38 -12.85
C ALA A 51 -2.14 8.87 -12.93
N LYS A 52 -0.86 9.23 -12.77
CA LYS A 52 -0.35 10.59 -12.99
C LYS A 52 0.21 10.71 -14.42
N TYR A 53 -0.64 11.05 -15.36
CA TYR A 53 -0.32 11.12 -16.79
C TYR A 53 0.83 12.09 -17.14
N ASN A 54 1.05 13.16 -16.35
CA ASN A 54 2.04 14.20 -16.62
C ASN A 54 3.08 14.32 -15.48
N ALA A 55 3.56 13.22 -14.93
CA ALA A 55 4.66 13.28 -13.97
C ALA A 55 5.94 13.79 -14.66
N SER A 56 6.51 14.87 -14.15
CA SER A 56 7.81 15.36 -14.63
C SER A 56 8.95 14.44 -14.18
N GLN A 57 10.11 14.55 -14.81
CA GLN A 57 11.31 13.82 -14.35
C GLN A 57 11.67 14.16 -12.90
N SER A 58 11.48 15.42 -12.50
CA SER A 58 11.69 15.87 -11.12
C SER A 58 10.71 15.21 -10.14
N ASP A 59 9.44 15.08 -10.52
CA ASP A 59 8.45 14.38 -9.70
C ASP A 59 8.85 12.91 -9.49
N VAL A 60 9.21 12.22 -10.56
CA VAL A 60 9.65 10.82 -10.51
C VAL A 60 10.91 10.68 -9.64
N ALA A 61 11.89 11.58 -9.79
CA ALA A 61 13.10 11.58 -8.96
C ALA A 61 12.77 11.75 -7.47
N THR A 62 11.84 12.66 -7.14
CA THR A 62 11.38 12.85 -5.76
C THR A 62 10.73 11.59 -5.20
N GLY A 63 9.83 10.95 -5.96
CA GLY A 63 9.18 9.70 -5.54
C GLY A 63 10.16 8.56 -5.31
N LEU A 64 11.19 8.44 -6.19
CA LEU A 64 12.26 7.45 -6.06
C LEU A 64 13.15 7.74 -4.85
N GLY A 65 13.55 9.00 -4.64
CA GLY A 65 14.35 9.39 -3.48
C GLY A 65 13.67 9.06 -2.14
N MET A 66 12.36 9.21 -2.06
CA MET A 66 11.59 8.80 -0.87
C MET A 66 11.57 7.28 -0.67
N LEU A 67 11.46 6.52 -1.76
CA LEU A 67 11.48 5.05 -1.71
C LEU A 67 12.84 4.54 -1.22
N GLU A 68 13.92 5.09 -1.76
CA GLU A 68 15.28 4.75 -1.38
C GLU A 68 15.63 5.17 0.04
N TRP A 69 15.18 6.35 0.44
CA TRP A 69 15.34 6.79 1.82
C TRP A 69 14.72 5.77 2.80
N ALA A 70 13.52 5.28 2.51
CA ALA A 70 12.86 4.28 3.34
C ALA A 70 13.63 2.93 3.37
N LEU A 71 14.15 2.48 2.21
CA LEU A 71 14.97 1.28 2.13
C LEU A 71 16.26 1.41 2.94
N ASN A 72 16.97 2.52 2.77
CA ASN A 72 18.22 2.78 3.51
C ASN A 72 17.96 2.87 5.00
N LEU A 73 16.88 3.56 5.42
CA LEU A 73 16.51 3.67 6.82
C LEU A 73 16.35 2.30 7.49
N PHE A 74 15.65 1.37 6.84
CA PHE A 74 15.41 0.04 7.43
C PHE A 74 16.67 -0.83 7.42
N LEU A 75 17.49 -0.72 6.39
CA LEU A 75 18.78 -1.42 6.32
C LEU A 75 19.78 -0.90 7.36
N GLU A 76 19.88 0.43 7.53
CA GLU A 76 20.77 1.05 8.52
C GLU A 76 20.36 0.74 9.96
N ARG A 77 19.06 0.66 10.23
CA ARG A 77 18.53 0.29 11.53
C ARG A 77 18.76 -1.18 11.89
N GLY A 78 18.88 -2.04 10.90
CA GLY A 78 18.99 -3.48 11.10
C GLY A 78 17.71 -4.11 11.69
N ASP A 79 16.54 -3.57 11.39
CA ASP A 79 15.27 -4.11 11.86
C ASP A 79 15.08 -5.54 11.34
N HIS A 80 14.75 -6.48 12.23
CA HIS A 80 14.53 -7.89 11.88
C HIS A 80 13.26 -8.10 11.04
N SER A 81 12.27 -7.24 11.20
CA SER A 81 11.01 -7.30 10.48
C SER A 81 10.61 -5.92 9.98
N TRP A 82 10.54 -5.77 8.67
CA TRP A 82 10.09 -4.55 8.03
C TRP A 82 9.42 -4.84 6.69
N SER A 83 8.65 -3.88 6.19
CA SER A 83 8.06 -3.93 4.86
C SER A 83 7.91 -2.55 4.24
N ILE A 84 8.08 -2.45 2.93
CA ILE A 84 7.83 -1.24 2.15
C ILE A 84 6.85 -1.56 1.04
N GLU A 85 5.79 -0.77 0.94
CA GLU A 85 4.79 -0.87 -0.12
C GLU A 85 4.93 0.25 -1.13
N ASN A 86 4.78 -0.08 -2.40
CA ASN A 86 4.63 0.91 -3.45
C ASN A 86 3.85 0.37 -4.66
N VAL A 87 3.54 1.25 -5.62
CA VAL A 87 2.90 0.88 -6.88
C VAL A 87 3.81 0.01 -7.73
N SER A 88 3.21 -0.96 -8.44
CA SER A 88 3.95 -1.88 -9.31
C SER A 88 4.19 -1.27 -10.68
N THR A 89 5.25 -0.47 -10.82
CA THR A 89 5.71 0.10 -12.09
C THR A 89 7.09 -0.44 -12.49
N PRO A 90 7.49 -0.35 -13.75
CA PRO A 90 8.85 -0.72 -14.17
C PRO A 90 9.94 0.01 -13.37
N THR A 91 9.71 1.28 -13.03
CA THR A 91 10.66 2.11 -12.29
C THR A 91 10.82 1.66 -10.84
N THR A 92 9.72 1.42 -10.12
CA THR A 92 9.77 0.91 -8.74
C THR A 92 10.37 -0.49 -8.68
N ARG A 93 10.07 -1.35 -9.69
CA ARG A 93 10.69 -2.67 -9.80
C ARG A 93 12.21 -2.61 -9.95
N LYS A 94 12.71 -1.68 -10.77
CA LYS A 94 14.17 -1.49 -10.96
C LYS A 94 14.87 -1.13 -9.65
N VAL A 95 14.26 -0.24 -8.85
CA VAL A 95 14.82 0.12 -7.52
C VAL A 95 14.88 -1.10 -6.62
N PHE A 96 13.78 -1.82 -6.44
CA PHE A 96 13.78 -2.99 -5.59
C PHE A 96 14.72 -4.12 -6.09
N ALA A 97 14.79 -4.31 -7.40
CA ALA A 97 15.72 -5.28 -7.99
C ALA A 97 17.19 -4.90 -7.73
N GLU A 98 17.54 -3.62 -7.79
CA GLU A 98 18.89 -3.14 -7.47
C GLU A 98 19.21 -3.35 -5.98
N TYR A 99 18.29 -3.03 -5.08
CA TYR A 99 18.50 -3.28 -3.65
C TYR A 99 18.60 -4.77 -3.34
N LYS A 100 17.75 -5.63 -3.93
CA LYS A 100 17.87 -7.08 -3.81
C LYS A 100 19.24 -7.60 -4.31
N ARG A 101 19.74 -7.06 -5.41
CA ARG A 101 21.05 -7.44 -5.95
C ARG A 101 22.20 -7.07 -5.00
N ARG A 102 22.11 -5.90 -4.33
CA ARG A 102 23.14 -5.41 -3.40
C ARG A 102 23.05 -6.00 -2.02
N PHE A 103 21.85 -6.25 -1.55
CA PHE A 103 21.54 -6.73 -0.20
C PHE A 103 20.67 -8.00 -0.26
N PRO A 104 21.16 -9.11 -0.87
CA PRO A 104 20.32 -10.28 -1.15
C PRO A 104 19.88 -11.06 0.10
N ARG A 105 20.52 -10.83 1.24
CA ARG A 105 20.15 -11.43 2.53
C ARG A 105 19.11 -10.62 3.30
N GLU A 106 19.05 -9.32 3.03
CA GLU A 106 18.23 -8.34 3.74
C GLU A 106 16.99 -7.93 2.95
N VAL A 107 17.06 -7.97 1.62
CA VAL A 107 16.02 -7.44 0.73
C VAL A 107 15.58 -8.49 -0.29
N ASP A 108 14.29 -8.75 -0.30
CA ASP A 108 13.57 -9.37 -1.42
C ASP A 108 12.31 -8.56 -1.73
N PHE A 109 11.64 -8.86 -2.83
CA PHE A 109 10.38 -8.20 -3.16
C PHE A 109 9.46 -9.09 -3.99
N ALA A 110 8.17 -8.87 -3.84
CA ALA A 110 7.14 -9.55 -4.60
C ALA A 110 6.09 -8.58 -5.13
N THR A 111 5.47 -8.97 -6.25
CA THR A 111 4.24 -8.32 -6.73
C THR A 111 3.08 -9.11 -6.20
N LEU A 112 2.23 -8.46 -5.42
CA LEU A 112 1.08 -9.07 -4.76
C LEU A 112 -0.20 -8.34 -5.17
N ASP A 113 -1.28 -9.09 -5.36
CA ASP A 113 -2.61 -8.52 -5.55
C ASP A 113 -3.40 -8.62 -4.25
N ALA A 114 -3.97 -7.51 -3.79
CA ALA A 114 -4.81 -7.50 -2.59
C ALA A 114 -5.98 -8.49 -2.68
N ALA A 115 -6.43 -8.78 -3.89
CA ALA A 115 -7.46 -9.77 -4.16
C ALA A 115 -7.08 -11.19 -3.72
N ASP A 116 -5.80 -11.54 -3.76
CA ASP A 116 -5.28 -12.86 -3.31
C ASP A 116 -5.38 -13.01 -1.79
N PHE A 117 -5.52 -11.90 -1.07
CA PHE A 117 -5.72 -11.85 0.37
C PHE A 117 -7.18 -11.56 0.77
N GLY A 118 -8.13 -11.68 -0.17
CA GLY A 118 -9.57 -11.52 0.09
C GLY A 118 -10.10 -10.08 -0.04
N ALA A 119 -9.36 -9.17 -0.66
CA ALA A 119 -9.91 -7.86 -0.97
C ALA A 119 -10.93 -7.94 -2.12
N PRO A 120 -12.05 -7.19 -2.05
CA PRO A 120 -13.03 -7.12 -3.13
C PRO A 120 -12.58 -6.20 -4.28
N GLN A 121 -11.28 -6.08 -4.49
CA GLN A 121 -10.68 -5.29 -5.56
C GLN A 121 -9.41 -5.93 -6.09
N THR A 122 -9.13 -5.74 -7.37
CA THR A 122 -7.80 -5.96 -7.92
C THR A 122 -6.93 -4.74 -7.60
N ARG A 123 -5.89 -4.94 -6.74
CA ARG A 123 -4.96 -3.89 -6.33
C ARG A 123 -3.56 -4.46 -6.25
N VAL A 124 -2.86 -4.40 -7.36
CA VAL A 124 -1.49 -4.93 -7.47
C VAL A 124 -0.50 -3.94 -6.85
N ARG A 125 0.36 -4.45 -5.96
CA ARG A 125 1.40 -3.69 -5.27
C ARG A 125 2.72 -4.43 -5.29
N LEU A 126 3.81 -3.68 -5.23
CA LEU A 126 5.13 -4.19 -4.90
C LEU A 126 5.33 -4.10 -3.39
N ILE A 127 5.74 -5.21 -2.80
CA ILE A 127 6.15 -5.26 -1.40
C ILE A 127 7.62 -5.67 -1.36
N ALA A 128 8.47 -4.84 -0.77
CA ALA A 128 9.84 -5.19 -0.41
C ALA A 128 9.91 -5.46 1.09
N ALA A 129 10.69 -6.46 1.46
CA ALA A 129 10.84 -6.92 2.84
C ALA A 129 12.05 -7.88 2.96
N PRO A 130 12.43 -8.33 4.17
CA PRO A 130 13.35 -9.45 4.32
C PRO A 130 12.88 -10.70 3.56
N PRO A 131 13.82 -11.51 3.00
CA PRO A 131 13.47 -12.68 2.18
C PRO A 131 12.53 -13.68 2.86
N SER A 132 12.66 -13.85 4.18
CA SER A 132 11.77 -14.71 4.97
C SER A 132 10.31 -14.25 4.90
N LEU A 133 10.07 -12.95 5.02
CA LEU A 133 8.73 -12.37 4.97
C LEU A 133 8.13 -12.46 3.56
N ILE A 134 8.90 -12.16 2.52
CA ILE A 134 8.45 -12.30 1.13
C ILE A 134 8.09 -13.75 0.81
N LYS A 135 8.93 -14.71 1.24
CA LYS A 135 8.66 -16.15 1.07
C LYS A 135 7.33 -16.56 1.70
N LEU A 136 7.06 -16.13 2.94
CA LEU A 136 5.80 -16.43 3.62
C LEU A 136 4.60 -15.82 2.89
N LEU A 137 4.69 -14.56 2.46
CA LEU A 137 3.62 -13.90 1.70
C LEU A 137 3.30 -14.63 0.39
N GLN A 138 4.31 -15.12 -0.32
CA GLN A 138 4.14 -15.87 -1.56
C GLN A 138 3.60 -17.29 -1.34
N GLN A 139 3.82 -17.88 -0.16
CA GLN A 139 3.32 -19.20 0.21
C GLN A 139 1.90 -19.17 0.79
N MET A 140 1.37 -18.00 1.13
CA MET A 140 -0.02 -17.88 1.57
C MET A 140 -0.94 -18.36 0.45
N PRO A 141 -1.90 -19.27 0.71
CA PRO A 141 -2.87 -19.64 -0.30
C PRO A 141 -3.75 -18.45 -0.66
N SER A 142 -4.05 -18.33 -1.94
CA SER A 142 -4.96 -17.30 -2.42
C SER A 142 -6.33 -17.44 -1.77
N ALA A 143 -6.82 -16.37 -1.19
CA ALA A 143 -8.18 -16.30 -0.67
C ALA A 143 -9.19 -16.41 -1.82
N ARG A 144 -10.42 -16.84 -1.47
CA ARG A 144 -11.54 -16.76 -2.41
C ARG A 144 -11.74 -15.32 -2.88
N ARG A 145 -11.96 -15.14 -4.17
CA ARG A 145 -12.31 -13.84 -4.73
C ARG A 145 -13.65 -13.36 -4.16
N VAL A 146 -13.66 -12.13 -3.67
CA VAL A 146 -14.83 -11.47 -3.08
C VAL A 146 -15.37 -10.47 -4.09
N SER A 147 -16.66 -10.54 -4.39
CA SER A 147 -17.32 -9.60 -5.31
C SER A 147 -17.62 -8.26 -4.63
N VAL A 148 -17.95 -7.24 -5.43
CA VAL A 148 -18.43 -5.96 -4.91
C VAL A 148 -19.73 -6.15 -4.12
N ARG A 149 -20.66 -6.95 -4.63
CA ARG A 149 -21.93 -7.25 -3.94
C ARG A 149 -21.70 -7.83 -2.56
N GLU A 150 -20.90 -8.89 -2.44
CA GLU A 150 -20.58 -9.52 -1.16
C GLU A 150 -19.94 -8.54 -0.15
N ALA A 151 -19.03 -7.68 -0.63
CA ALA A 151 -18.38 -6.68 0.21
C ALA A 151 -19.37 -5.63 0.74
N PHE A 152 -20.33 -5.19 -0.10
CA PHE A 152 -21.34 -4.22 0.30
C PHE A 152 -22.36 -4.84 1.27
N GLU A 153 -22.82 -6.06 1.01
CA GLU A 153 -23.70 -6.80 1.93
C GLU A 153 -23.05 -6.95 3.31
N ALA A 154 -21.79 -7.37 3.35
CA ALA A 154 -21.04 -7.49 4.61
C ALA A 154 -20.83 -6.14 5.33
N ALA A 155 -20.77 -5.04 4.59
CA ALA A 155 -20.65 -3.69 5.14
C ALA A 155 -22.00 -3.05 5.48
N GLY A 156 -23.13 -3.71 5.20
CA GLY A 156 -24.47 -3.14 5.35
C GLY A 156 -24.74 -1.96 4.40
N LEU A 157 -24.14 -1.99 3.21
CA LEU A 157 -24.27 -0.95 2.19
C LEU A 157 -25.19 -1.42 1.06
N GLU A 158 -25.94 -0.47 0.51
CA GLU A 158 -26.80 -0.72 -0.65
C GLU A 158 -25.96 -0.73 -1.94
N VAL A 159 -26.27 -1.69 -2.82
CA VAL A 159 -25.76 -1.77 -4.18
C VAL A 159 -26.60 -0.86 -5.08
N ALA A 160 -26.07 0.28 -5.50
CA ALA A 160 -26.82 1.31 -6.20
C ALA A 160 -27.09 1.00 -7.68
N ALA A 161 -26.39 0.05 -8.28
CA ALA A 161 -26.58 -0.39 -9.67
C ALA A 161 -25.93 -1.75 -9.90
N GLU A 162 -26.27 -2.41 -11.01
CA GLU A 162 -25.75 -3.74 -11.37
C GLU A 162 -24.30 -3.71 -11.95
N ALA A 163 -23.79 -2.54 -12.24
CA ALA A 163 -22.45 -2.35 -12.78
C ALA A 163 -21.80 -1.08 -12.25
N PHE A 164 -20.51 -1.01 -12.38
CA PHE A 164 -19.69 0.15 -12.06
C PHE A 164 -18.56 0.30 -13.07
N LYS A 165 -18.06 1.51 -13.22
CA LYS A 165 -16.97 1.86 -14.14
C LYS A 165 -15.89 2.68 -13.44
N ASN A 166 -14.68 2.57 -13.97
CA ASN A 166 -13.60 3.50 -13.66
C ASN A 166 -13.60 4.67 -14.67
N GLN A 167 -12.57 5.51 -14.66
CA GLN A 167 -12.45 6.64 -15.59
C GLN A 167 -11.66 6.29 -16.86
N THR A 168 -11.18 5.06 -16.99
CA THR A 168 -10.49 4.61 -18.21
C THR A 168 -11.48 4.14 -19.25
N ARG A 169 -11.02 4.08 -20.49
CA ARG A 169 -11.78 3.54 -21.61
C ARG A 169 -11.06 2.33 -22.18
N ASN A 170 -11.83 1.41 -22.74
CA ASN A 170 -11.32 0.32 -23.55
C ASN A 170 -10.72 0.86 -24.86
N ARG A 171 -10.01 0.01 -25.61
CA ARG A 171 -9.39 0.38 -26.90
C ARG A 171 -10.41 0.85 -27.94
N ASP A 172 -11.64 0.37 -27.86
CA ASP A 172 -12.76 0.77 -28.74
C ASP A 172 -13.47 2.04 -28.28
N GLY A 173 -12.97 2.71 -27.24
CA GLY A 173 -13.56 3.93 -26.66
C GLY A 173 -14.73 3.67 -25.70
N SER A 174 -15.18 2.43 -25.52
CA SER A 174 -16.25 2.10 -24.57
C SER A 174 -15.78 2.29 -23.12
N PRO A 175 -16.71 2.55 -22.16
CA PRO A 175 -16.37 2.60 -20.75
C PRO A 175 -15.79 1.28 -20.26
N CYS A 176 -14.71 1.33 -19.47
CA CYS A 176 -14.20 0.16 -18.78
C CYS A 176 -15.09 -0.13 -17.57
N MET A 177 -15.91 -1.18 -17.66
CA MET A 177 -16.96 -1.52 -16.69
C MET A 177 -16.75 -2.93 -16.13
N ARG A 178 -17.32 -3.16 -14.95
CA ARG A 178 -17.47 -4.49 -14.33
C ARG A 178 -18.84 -4.63 -13.71
N SER A 179 -19.32 -5.87 -13.63
CA SER A 179 -20.51 -6.22 -12.86
C SER A 179 -20.22 -6.19 -11.37
N VAL A 180 -21.24 -5.98 -10.55
CA VAL A 180 -21.13 -6.07 -9.07
C VAL A 180 -20.80 -7.48 -8.60
N GLU A 181 -20.96 -8.49 -9.44
CA GLU A 181 -20.58 -9.89 -9.17
C GLU A 181 -19.08 -10.12 -9.39
N GLU A 182 -18.36 -9.11 -9.86
CA GLU A 182 -16.92 -9.15 -10.03
C GLU A 182 -16.22 -8.35 -8.93
N GLN A 183 -14.88 -8.48 -8.88
CA GLN A 183 -14.05 -7.62 -8.04
C GLN A 183 -14.00 -6.19 -8.62
N SER A 184 -13.88 -5.21 -7.76
CA SER A 184 -13.73 -3.83 -8.21
C SER A 184 -12.37 -3.58 -8.87
N PHE A 185 -12.29 -2.49 -9.61
CA PHE A 185 -11.03 -1.87 -9.99
C PHE A 185 -10.30 -1.34 -8.76
N THR A 186 -9.01 -1.06 -8.91
CA THR A 186 -8.23 -0.38 -7.86
C THR A 186 -8.92 0.93 -7.44
N VAL A 187 -9.18 1.07 -6.15
CA VAL A 187 -9.66 2.31 -5.54
C VAL A 187 -8.54 3.33 -5.56
N CYS A 188 -8.76 4.46 -6.26
CA CYS A 188 -7.80 5.53 -6.43
C CYS A 188 -8.06 6.70 -5.48
N ALA A 189 -7.01 7.45 -5.14
CA ALA A 189 -7.12 8.64 -4.29
C ALA A 189 -7.68 9.86 -5.02
N SER A 190 -7.44 9.95 -6.32
CA SER A 190 -7.82 11.10 -7.15
C SER A 190 -9.29 11.09 -7.56
N HIS A 191 -9.89 9.91 -7.71
CA HIS A 191 -11.26 9.74 -8.15
C HIS A 191 -11.87 8.45 -7.61
N ALA A 192 -13.17 8.47 -7.36
CA ALA A 192 -13.94 7.31 -6.98
C ALA A 192 -14.48 6.57 -8.22
N LEU A 193 -14.82 5.30 -8.05
CA LEU A 193 -15.55 4.53 -9.04
C LEU A 193 -16.96 5.11 -9.22
N THR A 194 -17.60 4.80 -10.33
CA THR A 194 -18.90 5.34 -10.69
C THR A 194 -19.88 4.21 -10.93
N TRP A 195 -20.99 4.23 -10.21
CA TRP A 195 -22.12 3.35 -10.47
C TRP A 195 -22.71 3.65 -11.85
N CYS A 196 -23.00 2.63 -12.59
CA CYS A 196 -23.61 2.75 -13.91
C CYS A 196 -24.59 1.60 -14.19
N SER A 197 -25.52 1.86 -15.10
CA SER A 197 -26.35 0.81 -15.69
C SER A 197 -25.53 -0.10 -16.61
N ARG A 198 -26.08 -1.23 -17.02
CA ARG A 198 -25.41 -2.18 -17.91
C ARG A 198 -25.04 -1.60 -19.28
N ASP A 199 -25.74 -0.56 -19.74
CA ASP A 199 -25.43 0.20 -20.95
C ASP A 199 -24.41 1.33 -20.73
N GLY A 200 -23.83 1.44 -19.52
CA GLY A 200 -22.77 2.38 -19.16
C GLY A 200 -23.24 3.79 -18.78
N LYS A 201 -24.56 4.05 -18.71
CA LYS A 201 -25.06 5.33 -18.22
C LYS A 201 -24.73 5.51 -16.73
N THR A 202 -24.19 6.68 -16.40
CA THR A 202 -23.86 7.04 -15.02
C THR A 202 -25.11 7.14 -14.17
N VAL A 203 -25.11 6.43 -13.04
CA VAL A 203 -26.09 6.59 -11.97
C VAL A 203 -25.59 7.63 -10.96
N ARG A 204 -24.47 7.36 -10.31
CA ARG A 204 -23.78 8.30 -9.43
C ARG A 204 -22.34 7.86 -9.16
N VAL A 205 -21.53 8.76 -8.62
CA VAL A 205 -20.20 8.44 -8.12
C VAL A 205 -20.31 7.69 -6.79
N MET A 206 -19.45 6.71 -6.56
CA MET A 206 -19.34 6.03 -5.27
C MET A 206 -18.87 7.02 -4.19
N ASN A 207 -19.40 6.90 -3.00
CA ASN A 207 -18.98 7.70 -1.86
C ASN A 207 -17.75 7.08 -1.16
N SER A 208 -17.20 7.77 -0.17
CA SER A 208 -16.01 7.31 0.54
C SER A 208 -16.24 6.07 1.41
N LYS A 209 -17.46 5.83 1.91
CA LYS A 209 -17.80 4.61 2.65
C LYS A 209 -17.83 3.39 1.74
N GLU A 210 -18.39 3.54 0.55
CA GLU A 210 -18.39 2.49 -0.47
C GLU A 210 -16.96 2.17 -0.90
N SER A 211 -16.13 3.18 -1.15
CA SER A 211 -14.71 3.00 -1.45
C SER A 211 -13.95 2.33 -0.29
N ALA A 212 -14.30 2.64 0.96
CA ALA A 212 -13.69 2.03 2.13
C ALA A 212 -14.06 0.53 2.26
N ALA A 213 -15.31 0.16 1.97
CA ALA A 213 -15.72 -1.24 1.93
C ALA A 213 -14.90 -2.04 0.90
N LEU A 214 -14.64 -1.48 -0.28
CA LEU A 214 -13.79 -2.08 -1.30
C LEU A 214 -12.30 -2.20 -0.88
N MET A 215 -11.88 -1.43 0.11
CA MET A 215 -10.55 -1.51 0.73
C MET A 215 -10.51 -2.38 1.99
N ASN A 216 -11.61 -3.09 2.31
CA ASN A 216 -11.81 -3.91 3.52
C ASN A 216 -11.75 -3.12 4.84
N PHE A 217 -11.99 -1.81 4.84
CA PHE A 217 -12.17 -1.08 6.10
C PHE A 217 -13.44 -1.53 6.80
N SER A 218 -13.39 -1.58 8.13
CA SER A 218 -14.59 -1.83 8.94
C SER A 218 -15.67 -0.79 8.64
N PRO A 219 -16.96 -1.17 8.59
CA PRO A 219 -18.07 -0.21 8.48
C PRO A 219 -18.08 0.85 9.57
N THR A 220 -17.51 0.54 10.74
CA THR A 220 -17.37 1.45 11.88
C THR A 220 -16.22 2.43 11.75
N TRP A 221 -15.38 2.30 10.72
CA TRP A 221 -14.24 3.18 10.51
C TRP A 221 -14.69 4.61 10.22
N ARG A 222 -14.24 5.54 11.04
CA ARG A 222 -14.56 6.97 10.89
C ARG A 222 -13.80 7.55 9.72
N LEU A 223 -14.53 8.13 8.78
CA LEU A 223 -14.00 8.81 7.60
C LEU A 223 -14.24 10.32 7.69
N PRO A 224 -13.45 11.13 6.97
CA PRO A 224 -13.75 12.56 6.85
C PRO A 224 -15.13 12.80 6.24
N THR A 225 -15.80 13.85 6.67
CA THR A 225 -17.14 14.23 6.17
C THR A 225 -17.12 14.71 4.71
N GLY A 226 -15.99 15.24 4.22
CA GLY A 226 -15.84 15.68 2.83
C GLY A 226 -15.57 14.50 1.89
N SER A 227 -16.40 14.32 0.88
CA SER A 227 -16.29 13.19 -0.08
C SER A 227 -14.92 13.09 -0.74
N ARG A 228 -14.34 14.21 -1.19
CA ARG A 228 -12.99 14.24 -1.81
C ARG A 228 -11.90 13.88 -0.81
N THR A 229 -11.96 14.41 0.42
CA THR A 229 -10.98 14.12 1.47
C THR A 229 -11.08 12.69 1.94
N GLY A 230 -12.29 12.16 2.09
CA GLY A 230 -12.54 10.75 2.40
C GLY A 230 -12.00 9.82 1.31
N GLN A 231 -12.30 10.10 0.05
CA GLN A 231 -11.79 9.34 -1.08
C GLN A 231 -10.26 9.33 -1.14
N ARG A 232 -9.64 10.49 -0.93
CA ARG A 232 -8.17 10.61 -0.91
C ARG A 232 -7.54 9.79 0.23
N ALA A 233 -8.13 9.83 1.42
CA ALA A 233 -7.64 9.07 2.56
C ALA A 233 -7.73 7.56 2.30
N VAL A 234 -8.87 7.08 1.79
CA VAL A 234 -9.10 5.67 1.48
C VAL A 234 -8.23 5.19 0.33
N GLY A 235 -8.17 5.93 -0.78
CA GLY A 235 -7.41 5.52 -1.97
C GLY A 235 -5.90 5.49 -1.78
N ASN A 236 -5.36 6.31 -0.86
CA ASN A 236 -3.93 6.29 -0.51
C ASN A 236 -3.58 5.21 0.53
N ALA A 237 -4.55 4.59 1.16
CA ALA A 237 -4.28 3.57 2.16
C ALA A 237 -3.77 2.26 1.54
N LEU A 238 -2.97 1.51 2.30
CA LEU A 238 -2.77 0.11 2.02
C LEU A 238 -4.08 -0.65 2.30
N CYS A 239 -4.46 -1.58 1.42
CA CYS A 239 -5.65 -2.40 1.62
C CYS A 239 -5.55 -3.22 2.90
N VAL A 240 -6.61 -3.22 3.72
CA VAL A 240 -6.60 -3.89 5.03
C VAL A 240 -6.30 -5.38 4.91
N ALA A 241 -6.79 -6.06 3.87
CA ALA A 241 -6.50 -7.48 3.64
C ALA A 241 -4.99 -7.72 3.45
N MET A 242 -4.31 -6.90 2.64
CA MET A 242 -2.88 -6.99 2.43
C MET A 242 -2.08 -6.62 3.69
N SER A 243 -2.50 -5.58 4.42
CA SER A 243 -1.89 -5.21 5.71
C SER A 243 -1.96 -6.35 6.72
N LYS A 244 -3.10 -7.03 6.81
CA LYS A 244 -3.26 -8.22 7.66
C LYS A 244 -2.30 -9.34 7.27
N ALA A 245 -2.18 -9.64 5.98
CA ALA A 245 -1.27 -10.68 5.49
C ALA A 245 0.19 -10.37 5.86
N ILE A 246 0.63 -9.12 5.67
CA ILE A 246 1.98 -8.68 6.06
C ILE A 246 2.20 -8.87 7.57
N MET A 247 1.25 -8.42 8.39
CA MET A 247 1.36 -8.55 9.84
C MET A 247 1.33 -10.00 10.31
N GLN A 248 0.51 -10.86 9.71
CA GLN A 248 0.47 -12.30 10.00
C GLN A 248 1.81 -12.96 9.67
N ALA A 249 2.41 -12.63 8.51
CA ALA A 249 3.73 -13.13 8.15
C ALA A 249 4.81 -12.64 9.13
N ALA A 250 4.78 -11.38 9.54
CA ALA A 250 5.72 -10.82 10.51
C ALA A 250 5.60 -11.50 11.90
N ILE A 251 4.37 -11.72 12.36
CA ILE A 251 4.10 -12.42 13.64
C ILE A 251 4.57 -13.88 13.56
N ALA A 252 4.36 -14.57 12.45
CA ALA A 252 4.81 -15.94 12.27
C ALA A 252 6.34 -16.06 12.33
N ILE A 253 7.06 -15.10 11.72
CA ILE A 253 8.53 -15.04 11.83
C ILE A 253 8.96 -14.80 13.28
N TYR A 254 8.32 -13.86 13.97
CA TYR A 254 8.66 -13.55 15.36
C TYR A 254 8.46 -14.74 16.30
N LYS A 255 7.40 -15.52 16.08
CA LYS A 255 7.05 -16.67 16.91
C LYS A 255 7.74 -17.98 16.48
N ASP A 256 8.45 -17.98 15.37
CA ASP A 256 8.97 -19.20 14.72
C ASP A 256 7.87 -20.26 14.48
N GLU A 257 6.67 -19.78 14.16
CA GLU A 257 5.49 -20.62 13.93
C GLU A 257 5.14 -20.66 12.43
N PRO A 258 4.57 -21.79 11.94
CA PRO A 258 3.99 -21.77 10.60
C PRO A 258 2.88 -20.74 10.51
N VAL A 259 2.79 -20.03 9.38
CA VAL A 259 1.72 -19.04 9.17
C VAL A 259 0.38 -19.76 9.26
N ALA A 260 -0.31 -19.58 10.38
CA ALA A 260 -1.69 -20.02 10.51
C ALA A 260 -2.54 -19.16 9.58
N LEU A 261 -2.98 -19.76 8.49
CA LEU A 261 -3.79 -19.09 7.48
C LEU A 261 -5.17 -18.78 8.08
N TYR A 262 -5.30 -17.59 8.60
CA TYR A 262 -6.58 -17.02 8.86
C TYR A 262 -7.17 -16.54 7.52
N ILE A 263 -7.79 -17.45 6.80
CA ILE A 263 -8.70 -17.10 5.73
C ILE A 263 -9.99 -16.70 6.45
N PRO A 264 -10.42 -15.45 6.41
CA PRO A 264 -11.74 -15.10 6.94
C PRO A 264 -12.76 -15.87 6.11
N ALA A 265 -13.37 -16.89 6.69
CA ALA A 265 -14.45 -17.66 6.04
C ALA A 265 -15.65 -16.77 5.74
N THR A 266 -15.75 -15.63 6.40
CA THR A 266 -16.80 -14.62 6.24
C THR A 266 -16.22 -13.25 6.55
N LEU A 267 -16.69 -12.21 5.87
CA LEU A 267 -16.45 -10.80 6.19
C LEU A 267 -17.20 -10.45 7.51
N THR A 268 -16.82 -11.11 8.59
CA THR A 268 -17.31 -10.70 9.91
C THR A 268 -16.70 -9.33 10.26
N PRO A 269 -17.49 -8.37 10.72
CA PRO A 269 -16.96 -7.11 11.25
C PRO A 269 -15.90 -7.43 12.29
N MET A 270 -14.71 -6.84 12.18
CA MET A 270 -13.70 -6.97 13.24
C MET A 270 -14.34 -6.53 14.57
N PRO A 271 -14.22 -7.34 15.63
CA PRO A 271 -14.55 -6.85 16.96
C PRO A 271 -13.68 -5.60 17.27
N PRO A 272 -14.16 -4.69 18.10
CA PRO A 272 -13.35 -3.54 18.52
C PRO A 272 -12.01 -4.05 19.06
N ALA A 273 -10.92 -3.39 18.64
CA ALA A 273 -9.56 -3.78 18.99
C ALA A 273 -9.44 -3.97 20.51
N PRO A 274 -8.82 -5.07 21.00
CA PRO A 274 -8.54 -5.21 22.43
C PRO A 274 -7.62 -4.08 22.89
N LEU A 275 -7.85 -3.62 24.09
CA LEU A 275 -7.10 -2.55 24.76
C LEU A 275 -5.59 -2.81 24.67
N ALA A 276 -4.85 -1.79 24.27
CA ALA A 276 -3.41 -1.82 24.13
C ALA A 276 -2.69 -2.27 25.39
N LEU A 277 -1.72 -3.18 25.24
CA LEU A 277 -0.76 -3.49 26.29
C LEU A 277 0.17 -2.28 26.52
N PRO A 278 0.58 -1.97 27.73
CA PRO A 278 1.45 -0.84 28.01
C PRO A 278 2.87 -1.08 27.49
N VAL A 279 3.37 -0.14 26.69
CA VAL A 279 4.77 -0.15 26.21
C VAL A 279 5.67 0.42 27.27
N HIS A 280 6.53 -0.40 27.86
CA HIS A 280 7.62 0.07 28.72
C HIS A 280 8.82 0.50 27.89
N ALA A 281 9.24 1.76 28.04
CA ALA A 281 10.44 2.29 27.42
C ALA A 281 11.68 1.97 28.28
N HIS A 282 12.65 1.27 27.70
CA HIS A 282 14.00 1.23 28.22
C HIS A 282 14.94 1.97 27.26
N ILE A 283 15.69 2.92 27.82
CA ILE A 283 16.71 3.71 27.12
C ILE A 283 18.03 2.95 27.18
N MET A 284 18.64 2.64 26.05
CA MET A 284 20.02 2.20 25.95
C MET A 284 20.77 3.00 24.87
N SER A 285 22.06 3.28 25.15
CA SER A 285 22.95 4.14 24.38
C SER A 285 23.30 3.62 22.98
N PRO A 286 23.60 4.49 22.01
CA PRO A 286 23.78 4.12 20.62
C PRO A 286 25.16 3.49 20.35
N THR A 287 25.15 2.43 19.53
CA THR A 287 26.35 1.87 18.89
C THR A 287 26.66 2.64 17.60
N PRO A 288 27.92 2.85 17.22
CA PRO A 288 28.28 3.69 16.06
C PRO A 288 27.98 3.00 14.72
N PRO A 289 27.68 3.78 13.65
CA PRO A 289 27.25 3.24 12.37
C PRO A 289 28.38 2.67 11.54
N LEU A 290 28.11 1.54 10.90
CA LEU A 290 28.93 0.98 9.82
C LEU A 290 28.92 1.90 8.59
N SER A 291 30.04 1.92 7.85
CA SER A 291 30.32 2.83 6.74
C SER A 291 29.46 2.56 5.49
N VAL A 292 28.26 3.08 5.46
CA VAL A 292 27.32 2.98 4.31
C VAL A 292 27.56 4.09 3.26
N ARG A 293 28.37 5.12 3.57
CA ARG A 293 28.50 6.33 2.74
C ARG A 293 29.04 6.10 1.32
N ALA A 294 30.01 5.19 1.14
CA ALA A 294 30.60 4.95 -0.19
C ALA A 294 29.62 4.27 -1.16
N ASP A 295 28.70 3.45 -0.63
CA ASP A 295 27.69 2.76 -1.43
C ASP A 295 26.50 3.65 -1.80
N GLN A 296 26.20 4.68 -0.99
CA GLN A 296 25.14 5.64 -1.29
C GLN A 296 25.44 6.49 -2.53
N GLU A 297 26.68 6.93 -2.72
CA GLU A 297 27.08 7.68 -3.93
C GLU A 297 26.95 6.81 -5.21
N ALA A 298 27.28 5.53 -5.13
CA ALA A 298 27.14 4.62 -6.27
C ALA A 298 25.68 4.39 -6.66
N VAL A 299 24.76 4.34 -5.66
CA VAL A 299 23.31 4.26 -5.91
C VAL A 299 22.78 5.53 -6.53
N LEU A 300 23.09 6.69 -5.97
CA LEU A 300 22.69 7.98 -6.52
C LEU A 300 23.13 8.12 -7.97
N LYS A 301 24.35 7.71 -8.29
CA LYS A 301 24.88 7.73 -9.66
C LYS A 301 24.17 6.75 -10.60
N SER A 302 23.78 5.57 -10.10
CA SER A 302 22.99 4.58 -10.84
C SER A 302 21.58 5.11 -11.15
N ILE A 303 20.98 5.83 -10.22
CA ILE A 303 19.65 6.44 -10.33
C ILE A 303 19.67 7.65 -11.24
N GLU A 304 20.66 8.51 -11.13
CA GLU A 304 20.86 9.59 -12.12
C GLU A 304 20.92 9.02 -13.54
N THR A 305 21.56 7.87 -13.71
CA THR A 305 21.63 7.16 -14.99
C THR A 305 20.25 6.61 -15.40
N LEU A 306 19.48 6.07 -14.46
CA LEU A 306 18.10 5.60 -14.68
C LEU A 306 17.16 6.77 -15.03
N ILE A 307 17.29 7.91 -14.34
CA ILE A 307 16.51 9.12 -14.60
C ILE A 307 16.86 9.69 -15.98
N LYS A 308 18.13 9.75 -16.34
CA LYS A 308 18.59 10.20 -17.66
C LYS A 308 18.15 9.28 -18.80
N GLY A 309 17.98 7.98 -18.51
CA GLY A 309 17.47 6.99 -19.46
C GLY A 309 15.94 6.93 -19.55
N TYR A 310 15.22 7.63 -18.68
CA TYR A 310 13.76 7.71 -18.69
C TYR A 310 13.29 8.62 -19.83
N ARG A 311 13.29 8.10 -21.06
CA ARG A 311 12.48 8.65 -22.13
C ARG A 311 11.06 8.13 -21.90
N HIS A 312 10.07 9.03 -21.89
CA HIS A 312 8.69 8.68 -22.13
C HIS A 312 8.65 7.87 -23.44
N GLU A 313 8.67 6.54 -23.33
CA GLU A 313 8.10 5.77 -24.43
C GLU A 313 6.59 6.08 -24.37
N PRO A 314 6.06 6.79 -25.36
CA PRO A 314 4.63 6.85 -25.50
C PRO A 314 4.17 5.40 -25.57
N LEU A 315 3.19 5.01 -24.76
CA LEU A 315 2.50 3.74 -24.92
C LEU A 315 1.99 3.72 -26.36
N SER A 316 2.84 3.20 -27.26
CA SER A 316 2.52 3.03 -28.68
C SER A 316 1.39 2.02 -28.76
N GLY A 317 0.16 2.52 -28.86
CA GLY A 317 -1.06 1.74 -28.92
C GLY A 317 -2.28 2.39 -28.28
N ILE A 318 -2.14 3.57 -27.64
CA ILE A 318 -3.29 4.36 -27.21
C ILE A 318 -3.23 5.67 -28.01
N ALA A 319 -3.76 5.65 -29.20
CA ALA A 319 -4.09 6.87 -29.94
C ALA A 319 -5.22 7.63 -29.22
N PRO A 320 -5.30 8.96 -29.40
CA PRO A 320 -6.18 9.87 -28.67
C PRO A 320 -7.67 9.52 -28.78
#